data_ff4e13a34a7d4035e994cd2824d7f8ea
#
_entry.id   ff4e13a34a7d4035e994cd2824d7f8ea
#
_cell.length_a   1.000
_cell.length_b   1.000
_cell.length_c   1.000
_cell.angle_alpha   90.00
_cell.angle_beta   90.00
_cell.angle_gamma   90.00
#
_symmetry.space_group_name_H-M   'P 1'
#
loop_
_entity.id
_entity.type
_entity.pdbx_description
1 polymer ?
#
loop_
_entity_poly.entity_id
_entity_poly.type
_entity_poly.pdbx_seq_one_letter_code
_entity_poly.pdbx_strand_id
1 'polypeptide(L)'
;MTTQEILQAAQTARMPLALADADTKNAALEAMAVALIAAKDAILDANAKDLAAARGRVSDVMLDRLALTPSRLTDMAKGMREVAALPDPVGAVLRRIVRPNGLVIEKTAVPMGVIAIIYESRPNVTSDAAALAVKAGSACILRCGRDAWASCHAIVEALRAGLRKAHLPETAVSLIEDTSHGSANELMTADGLVDLLIPRGGAGLIRACVENATVPCIQTGTGICHVYVDAAADLEMAVNIVENAKTSRPSVCNAEEALLVHRDVAAQFLPMLKQRLVDDRTAAGLTPVELHLDARAAAIIDGVPAAPADFDTEYLDYKLSVAVVDTLDDAIAHIAKHSTHHSEAIITADKAAAQRFTACVDSAAVYVNASTRFTDGGEFGLGCEMGISTQKLHARGPMGLAELCTYKYIIHGSGQTRGGAAAKLQTPCC
;
A
#
# COMPACT_ATOMS: atom_id res chain seq x y z
N MET A 1 14.44 25.09 -4.78
CA MET A 1 13.82 24.97 -6.14
C MET A 1 12.32 25.12 -6.04
N THR A 2 11.67 25.75 -7.01
CA THR A 2 10.20 25.77 -7.10
C THR A 2 9.66 24.39 -7.44
N THR A 3 8.39 24.12 -7.16
CA THR A 3 7.72 22.86 -7.54
C THR A 3 7.86 22.61 -9.06
N GLN A 4 7.70 23.64 -9.87
CA GLN A 4 7.79 23.55 -11.32
C GLN A 4 9.20 23.15 -11.80
N GLU A 5 10.26 23.70 -11.20
CA GLU A 5 11.65 23.32 -11.52
C GLU A 5 11.94 21.86 -11.15
N ILE A 6 11.41 21.39 -10.01
CA ILE A 6 11.54 20.00 -9.58
C ILE A 6 10.82 19.06 -10.55
N LEU A 7 9.60 19.41 -10.99
CA LEU A 7 8.84 18.66 -11.98
C LEU A 7 9.59 18.52 -13.32
N GLN A 8 10.17 19.61 -13.81
CA GLN A 8 10.97 19.61 -15.07
C GLN A 8 12.25 18.77 -14.92
N ALA A 9 12.91 18.85 -13.78
CA ALA A 9 14.11 18.04 -13.51
C ALA A 9 13.79 16.53 -13.46
N ALA A 10 12.66 16.15 -12.86
CA ALA A 10 12.19 14.76 -12.83
C ALA A 10 11.83 14.25 -14.24
N GLN A 11 11.20 15.08 -15.09
CA GLN A 11 10.95 14.73 -16.49
C GLN A 11 12.25 14.48 -17.26
N THR A 12 13.30 15.26 -17.00
CA THR A 12 14.62 15.05 -17.61
C THR A 12 15.26 13.73 -17.16
N ALA A 13 15.05 13.31 -15.90
CA ALA A 13 15.57 12.06 -15.37
C ALA A 13 14.81 10.80 -15.88
N ARG A 14 13.61 10.95 -16.43
CA ARG A 14 12.73 9.86 -16.87
C ARG A 14 13.38 8.91 -17.86
N MET A 15 13.97 9.43 -18.93
CA MET A 15 14.54 8.59 -19.99
C MET A 15 15.80 7.83 -19.55
N PRO A 16 16.78 8.45 -18.86
CA PRO A 16 17.91 7.71 -18.32
C PRO A 16 17.52 6.54 -17.41
N LEU A 17 16.48 6.73 -16.56
CA LEU A 17 15.98 5.65 -15.71
C LEU A 17 15.28 4.55 -16.48
N ALA A 18 14.42 4.91 -17.44
CA ALA A 18 13.67 3.95 -18.24
C ALA A 18 14.57 3.06 -19.11
N LEU A 19 15.76 3.56 -19.48
CA LEU A 19 16.75 2.84 -20.28
C LEU A 19 17.83 2.12 -19.44
N ALA A 20 17.89 2.38 -18.14
CA ALA A 20 18.82 1.69 -17.25
C ALA A 20 18.46 0.19 -17.18
N ASP A 21 19.47 -0.66 -17.32
CA ASP A 21 19.31 -2.10 -17.15
C ASP A 21 19.15 -2.51 -15.69
N ALA A 22 18.82 -3.78 -15.46
CA ALA A 22 18.59 -4.32 -14.14
C ALA A 22 19.84 -4.17 -13.23
N ASP A 23 21.03 -4.40 -13.76
CA ASP A 23 22.27 -4.33 -12.99
C ASP A 23 22.57 -2.89 -12.54
N THR A 24 22.38 -1.92 -13.41
CA THR A 24 22.51 -0.49 -13.08
C THR A 24 21.53 -0.07 -11.99
N LYS A 25 20.25 -0.48 -12.10
CA LYS A 25 19.23 -0.18 -11.09
C LYS A 25 19.54 -0.85 -9.76
N ASN A 26 19.97 -2.11 -9.77
CA ASN A 26 20.37 -2.85 -8.57
C ASN A 26 21.57 -2.20 -7.89
N ALA A 27 22.60 -1.82 -8.66
CA ALA A 27 23.76 -1.09 -8.14
C ALA A 27 23.37 0.26 -7.52
N ALA A 28 22.41 0.96 -8.14
CA ALA A 28 21.89 2.22 -7.60
C ALA A 28 21.18 2.01 -6.25
N LEU A 29 20.32 1.00 -6.14
CA LEU A 29 19.62 0.69 -4.88
C LEU A 29 20.58 0.30 -3.76
N GLU A 30 21.61 -0.52 -4.05
CA GLU A 30 22.65 -0.83 -3.07
C GLU A 30 23.45 0.42 -2.67
N ALA A 31 23.82 1.27 -3.62
CA ALA A 31 24.53 2.53 -3.34
C ALA A 31 23.65 3.49 -2.49
N MET A 32 22.33 3.54 -2.75
CA MET A 32 21.37 4.31 -1.94
C MET A 32 21.27 3.75 -0.52
N ALA A 33 21.19 2.42 -0.36
CA ALA A 33 21.16 1.76 0.95
C ALA A 33 22.43 2.03 1.77
N VAL A 34 23.59 1.93 1.14
CA VAL A 34 24.90 2.25 1.76
C VAL A 34 24.98 3.72 2.17
N ALA A 35 24.54 4.63 1.29
CA ALA A 35 24.56 6.07 1.57
C ALA A 35 23.60 6.44 2.71
N LEU A 36 22.42 5.80 2.79
CA LEU A 36 21.44 5.99 3.88
C LEU A 36 22.08 5.63 5.24
N ILE A 37 22.74 4.48 5.32
CA ILE A 37 23.42 4.04 6.56
C ILE A 37 24.61 4.95 6.90
N ALA A 38 25.36 5.41 5.90
CA ALA A 38 26.47 6.34 6.11
C ALA A 38 25.99 7.71 6.64
N ALA A 39 24.80 8.14 6.25
CA ALA A 39 24.19 9.39 6.70
C ALA A 39 23.36 9.25 8.00
N LYS A 40 23.41 8.08 8.68
CA LYS A 40 22.57 7.73 9.82
C LYS A 40 22.51 8.84 10.88
N ASP A 41 23.65 9.34 11.32
CA ASP A 41 23.70 10.31 12.42
C ASP A 41 23.05 11.65 12.00
N ALA A 42 23.33 12.13 10.78
CA ALA A 42 22.69 13.34 10.25
C ALA A 42 21.17 13.20 10.09
N ILE A 43 20.68 12.00 9.70
CA ILE A 43 19.25 11.71 9.59
C ILE A 43 18.60 11.67 10.97
N LEU A 44 19.25 11.06 11.97
CA LEU A 44 18.73 11.02 13.34
C LEU A 44 18.71 12.40 13.98
N ASP A 45 19.69 13.25 13.73
CA ASP A 45 19.73 14.64 14.19
C ASP A 45 18.60 15.46 13.55
N ALA A 46 18.34 15.28 12.27
CA ALA A 46 17.21 15.90 11.58
C ALA A 46 15.87 15.42 12.15
N ASN A 47 15.74 14.12 12.41
CA ASN A 47 14.55 13.54 13.02
C ASN A 47 14.30 14.03 14.45
N ALA A 48 15.34 14.20 15.25
CA ALA A 48 15.20 14.78 16.59
C ALA A 48 14.62 16.19 16.55
N LYS A 49 14.96 17.00 15.54
CA LYS A 49 14.39 18.35 15.35
C LYS A 49 12.91 18.28 14.98
N ASP A 50 12.54 17.38 14.05
CA ASP A 50 11.14 17.17 13.67
C ASP A 50 10.31 16.69 14.87
N LEU A 51 10.80 15.72 15.64
CA LEU A 51 10.12 15.23 16.85
C LEU A 51 9.96 16.32 17.91
N ALA A 52 10.99 17.14 18.15
CA ALA A 52 10.93 18.25 19.11
C ALA A 52 9.88 19.29 18.69
N ALA A 53 9.79 19.58 17.39
CA ALA A 53 8.81 20.51 16.85
C ALA A 53 7.37 19.94 16.86
N ALA A 54 7.20 18.63 16.74
CA ALA A 54 5.90 17.96 16.71
C ALA A 54 5.29 17.71 18.09
N ARG A 55 6.11 17.60 19.14
CA ARG A 55 5.65 17.36 20.52
C ARG A 55 4.62 18.38 20.98
N GLY A 56 3.51 17.86 21.57
CA GLY A 56 2.39 18.68 22.04
C GLY A 56 1.45 19.18 20.93
N ARG A 57 1.77 18.91 19.65
CA ARG A 57 0.91 19.25 18.50
C ARG A 57 0.27 18.04 17.83
N VAL A 58 0.89 16.88 17.93
CA VAL A 58 0.39 15.63 17.35
C VAL A 58 0.26 14.58 18.46
N SER A 59 -0.54 13.53 18.21
CA SER A 59 -0.72 12.43 19.17
C SER A 59 0.54 11.57 19.32
N ASP A 60 0.63 10.81 20.42
CA ASP A 60 1.77 9.90 20.65
C ASP A 60 1.90 8.85 19.55
N VAL A 61 0.80 8.37 18.98
CA VAL A 61 0.78 7.46 17.82
C VAL A 61 1.43 8.11 16.60
N MET A 62 1.18 9.39 16.38
CA MET A 62 1.80 10.14 15.28
C MET A 62 3.28 10.42 15.55
N LEU A 63 3.66 10.66 16.81
CA LEU A 63 5.08 10.79 17.21
C LEU A 63 5.84 9.48 16.99
N ASP A 64 5.26 8.32 17.32
CA ASP A 64 5.89 7.04 17.02
C ASP A 64 6.06 6.80 15.51
N ARG A 65 5.06 7.17 14.70
CA ARG A 65 5.15 7.09 13.23
C ARG A 65 6.25 7.98 12.66
N LEU A 66 6.47 9.15 13.25
CA LEU A 66 7.47 10.12 12.84
C LEU A 66 8.88 9.71 13.27
N ALA A 67 9.00 8.99 14.39
CA ALA A 67 10.28 8.66 14.99
C ALA A 67 11.11 7.72 14.11
N LEU A 68 12.37 8.05 13.93
CA LEU A 68 13.41 7.17 13.37
C LEU A 68 14.34 6.68 14.49
N THR A 69 14.78 5.45 14.35
CA THR A 69 15.78 4.84 15.22
C THR A 69 16.89 4.20 14.36
N PRO A 70 18.05 3.89 14.92
CA PRO A 70 19.09 3.15 14.18
C PRO A 70 18.56 1.85 13.56
N SER A 71 17.68 1.13 14.27
CA SER A 71 17.05 -0.08 13.75
C SER A 71 16.14 0.23 12.56
N ARG A 72 15.24 1.23 12.67
CA ARG A 72 14.34 1.63 11.57
C ARG A 72 15.12 2.05 10.30
N LEU A 73 16.28 2.73 10.46
CA LEU A 73 17.14 3.06 9.31
C LEU A 73 17.79 1.81 8.70
N THR A 74 18.17 0.84 9.54
CA THR A 74 18.69 -0.46 9.07
C THR A 74 17.59 -1.20 8.28
N ASP A 75 16.35 -1.20 8.77
CA ASP A 75 15.21 -1.83 8.10
C ASP A 75 14.89 -1.15 6.76
N MET A 76 14.97 0.19 6.68
CA MET A 76 14.84 0.95 5.43
C MET A 76 15.91 0.53 4.40
N ALA A 77 17.18 0.43 4.83
CA ALA A 77 18.27 -0.03 3.96
C ALA A 77 18.09 -1.49 3.53
N LYS A 78 17.59 -2.35 4.42
CA LYS A 78 17.24 -3.74 4.11
C LYS A 78 16.13 -3.81 3.07
N GLY A 79 15.04 -3.05 3.22
CA GLY A 79 13.96 -2.98 2.25
C GLY A 79 14.43 -2.57 0.85
N MET A 80 15.34 -1.59 0.73
CA MET A 80 15.92 -1.23 -0.56
C MET A 80 16.71 -2.40 -1.21
N ARG A 81 17.43 -3.21 -0.42
CA ARG A 81 18.14 -4.40 -0.91
C ARG A 81 17.19 -5.51 -1.31
N GLU A 82 16.09 -5.69 -0.58
CA GLU A 82 15.04 -6.63 -0.94
C GLU A 82 14.40 -6.26 -2.29
N VAL A 83 14.11 -4.97 -2.51
CA VAL A 83 13.63 -4.46 -3.81
C VAL A 83 14.69 -4.67 -4.91
N ALA A 84 15.97 -4.47 -4.63
CA ALA A 84 17.05 -4.74 -5.59
C ALA A 84 17.09 -6.21 -6.02
N ALA A 85 16.81 -7.14 -5.10
CA ALA A 85 16.79 -8.57 -5.36
C ALA A 85 15.57 -9.05 -6.17
N LEU A 86 14.50 -8.25 -6.25
CA LEU A 86 13.33 -8.59 -7.05
C LEU A 86 13.66 -8.59 -8.55
N PRO A 87 12.99 -9.45 -9.34
CA PRO A 87 13.10 -9.40 -10.80
C PRO A 87 12.77 -8.01 -11.33
N ASP A 88 13.51 -7.56 -12.34
CA ASP A 88 13.20 -6.28 -13.01
C ASP A 88 11.91 -6.41 -13.82
N PRO A 89 10.88 -5.61 -13.56
CA PRO A 89 9.63 -5.68 -14.30
C PRO A 89 9.74 -5.04 -15.70
N VAL A 90 10.68 -4.12 -15.90
CA VAL A 90 10.78 -3.35 -17.14
C VAL A 90 11.28 -4.24 -18.28
N GLY A 91 10.53 -4.27 -19.38
CA GLY A 91 10.82 -5.12 -20.53
C GLY A 91 10.23 -6.53 -20.44
N ALA A 92 9.61 -6.90 -19.32
CA ALA A 92 8.95 -8.20 -19.19
C ALA A 92 7.78 -8.33 -20.18
N VAL A 93 7.75 -9.43 -20.96
CA VAL A 93 6.66 -9.74 -21.88
C VAL A 93 5.52 -10.36 -21.09
N LEU A 94 4.47 -9.58 -20.83
CA LEU A 94 3.29 -10.00 -20.06
C LEU A 94 2.37 -10.94 -20.84
N ARG A 95 2.32 -10.74 -22.19
CA ARG A 95 1.53 -11.56 -23.10
C ARG A 95 2.09 -11.49 -24.51
N ARG A 96 2.14 -12.63 -25.20
CA ARG A 96 2.53 -12.74 -26.61
C ARG A 96 1.39 -13.34 -27.41
N ILE A 97 1.06 -12.71 -28.55
CA ILE A 97 0.00 -13.14 -29.46
C ILE A 97 0.59 -13.21 -30.87
N VAL A 98 0.48 -14.38 -31.53
CA VAL A 98 0.82 -14.53 -32.94
C VAL A 98 -0.49 -14.53 -33.73
N ARG A 99 -0.60 -13.61 -34.70
CA ARG A 99 -1.80 -13.49 -35.53
C ARG A 99 -1.71 -14.37 -36.79
N PRO A 100 -2.86 -14.78 -37.38
CA PRO A 100 -2.85 -15.60 -38.61
C PRO A 100 -2.10 -14.93 -39.79
N ASN A 101 -2.02 -13.61 -39.83
CA ASN A 101 -1.29 -12.86 -40.83
C ASN A 101 0.21 -12.72 -40.55
N GLY A 102 0.72 -13.38 -39.51
CA GLY A 102 2.15 -13.35 -39.14
C GLY A 102 2.58 -12.22 -38.22
N LEU A 103 1.69 -11.27 -37.85
CA LEU A 103 2.03 -10.25 -36.84
C LEU A 103 2.28 -10.92 -35.47
N VAL A 104 3.37 -10.54 -34.81
CA VAL A 104 3.66 -10.90 -33.43
C VAL A 104 3.41 -9.66 -32.58
N ILE A 105 2.48 -9.76 -31.61
CA ILE A 105 2.09 -8.67 -30.72
C ILE A 105 2.55 -9.05 -29.31
N GLU A 106 3.40 -8.23 -28.71
CA GLU A 106 3.89 -8.40 -27.35
C GLU A 106 3.36 -7.27 -26.45
N LYS A 107 2.64 -7.63 -25.39
CA LYS A 107 2.29 -6.73 -24.31
C LYS A 107 3.46 -6.70 -23.35
N THR A 108 4.20 -5.58 -23.31
CA THR A 108 5.48 -5.47 -22.59
C THR A 108 5.37 -4.44 -21.48
N ALA A 109 5.82 -4.80 -20.26
CA ALA A 109 5.85 -3.88 -19.13
C ALA A 109 6.86 -2.74 -19.39
N VAL A 110 6.47 -1.53 -19.01
CA VAL A 110 7.28 -0.32 -19.12
C VAL A 110 7.13 0.54 -17.87
N PRO A 111 8.10 1.43 -17.55
CA PRO A 111 7.96 2.36 -16.44
C PRO A 111 6.69 3.20 -16.52
N MET A 112 6.13 3.56 -15.37
CA MET A 112 5.03 4.53 -15.31
C MET A 112 5.48 5.90 -15.83
N GLY A 113 6.67 6.35 -15.46
CA GLY A 113 7.23 7.63 -15.89
C GLY A 113 7.66 8.50 -14.72
N VAL A 114 6.87 9.51 -14.35
CA VAL A 114 7.06 10.34 -13.16
C VAL A 114 5.96 10.02 -12.15
N ILE A 115 6.36 9.52 -10.97
CA ILE A 115 5.45 9.16 -9.89
C ILE A 115 5.58 10.19 -8.78
N ALA A 116 4.49 10.85 -8.41
CA ALA A 116 4.43 11.77 -7.27
C ALA A 116 3.79 11.07 -6.06
N ILE A 117 4.41 11.20 -4.90
CA ILE A 117 3.90 10.67 -3.65
C ILE A 117 3.69 11.82 -2.66
N ILE A 118 2.45 12.02 -2.22
CA ILE A 118 2.10 12.96 -1.15
C ILE A 118 1.86 12.17 0.12
N TYR A 119 2.65 12.41 1.17
CA TYR A 119 2.57 11.63 2.40
C TYR A 119 2.73 12.45 3.67
N GLU A 120 2.24 11.92 4.79
CA GLU A 120 2.24 12.55 6.11
C GLU A 120 3.14 11.74 7.06
N SER A 121 3.82 12.43 7.99
CA SER A 121 4.47 11.91 9.21
C SER A 121 5.06 10.49 9.16
N ARG A 122 5.61 10.06 8.03
CA ARG A 122 6.18 8.72 7.82
C ARG A 122 7.50 8.80 7.04
N PRO A 123 8.63 9.16 7.69
CA PRO A 123 9.90 9.33 6.97
C PRO A 123 10.38 8.09 6.20
N ASN A 124 10.02 6.88 6.64
CA ASN A 124 10.37 5.64 5.95
C ASN A 124 9.75 5.54 4.54
N VAL A 125 8.57 6.14 4.30
CA VAL A 125 7.96 6.17 2.97
C VAL A 125 8.90 6.79 1.93
N THR A 126 9.77 7.72 2.34
CA THR A 126 10.77 8.34 1.48
C THR A 126 11.68 7.32 0.80
N SER A 127 12.22 6.35 1.57
CA SER A 127 13.11 5.31 1.03
C SER A 127 12.35 4.25 0.25
N ASP A 128 11.19 3.82 0.75
CA ASP A 128 10.39 2.77 0.14
C ASP A 128 9.90 3.22 -1.26
N ALA A 129 9.36 4.44 -1.33
CA ALA A 129 8.89 5.05 -2.56
C ALA A 129 10.03 5.24 -3.59
N ALA A 130 11.17 5.77 -3.13
CA ALA A 130 12.32 5.97 -3.99
C ALA A 130 12.87 4.64 -4.54
N ALA A 131 12.99 3.62 -3.69
CA ALA A 131 13.50 2.32 -4.10
C ALA A 131 12.60 1.65 -5.17
N LEU A 132 11.30 1.60 -4.90
CA LEU A 132 10.34 1.01 -5.83
C LEU A 132 10.27 1.78 -7.16
N ALA A 133 10.24 3.11 -7.11
CA ALA A 133 10.20 3.93 -8.32
C ALA A 133 11.47 3.77 -9.18
N VAL A 134 12.66 3.84 -8.59
CA VAL A 134 13.94 3.66 -9.28
C VAL A 134 14.03 2.26 -9.89
N LYS A 135 13.65 1.21 -9.16
CA LYS A 135 13.63 -0.17 -9.70
C LYS A 135 12.63 -0.31 -10.85
N ALA A 136 11.46 0.33 -10.76
CA ALA A 136 10.47 0.40 -11.83
C ALA A 136 10.90 1.27 -13.02
N GLY A 137 12.08 1.90 -12.97
CA GLY A 137 12.58 2.79 -14.03
C GLY A 137 11.86 4.14 -14.11
N SER A 138 11.23 4.58 -13.01
CA SER A 138 10.42 5.81 -12.91
C SER A 138 11.08 6.85 -12.01
N ALA A 139 10.95 8.13 -12.34
CA ALA A 139 11.35 9.21 -11.46
C ALA A 139 10.33 9.37 -10.32
N CYS A 140 10.82 9.71 -9.13
CA CYS A 140 10.04 9.81 -7.90
C CYS A 140 10.06 11.25 -7.36
N ILE A 141 8.90 11.86 -7.27
CA ILE A 141 8.71 13.17 -6.63
C ILE A 141 8.01 12.94 -5.28
N LEU A 142 8.65 13.37 -4.22
CA LEU A 142 8.22 13.19 -2.85
C LEU A 142 7.71 14.52 -2.29
N ARG A 143 6.55 14.50 -1.65
CA ARG A 143 6.03 15.65 -0.89
C ARG A 143 5.56 15.16 0.46
N CYS A 144 6.37 15.40 1.49
CA CYS A 144 6.06 15.03 2.87
C CYS A 144 5.32 16.14 3.63
N GLY A 145 4.69 15.78 4.74
CA GLY A 145 4.15 16.74 5.68
C GLY A 145 5.24 17.58 6.35
N ARG A 146 4.88 18.81 6.79
CA ARG A 146 5.80 19.74 7.46
C ARG A 146 6.54 19.11 8.64
N ASP A 147 5.86 18.26 9.42
CA ASP A 147 6.40 17.68 10.64
C ASP A 147 7.48 16.62 10.39
N ALA A 148 7.66 16.17 9.14
CA ALA A 148 8.67 15.18 8.75
C ALA A 148 9.71 15.74 7.78
N TRP A 149 9.66 17.03 7.46
CA TRP A 149 10.42 17.60 6.34
C TRP A 149 11.92 17.50 6.51
N ALA A 150 12.48 17.81 7.70
CA ALA A 150 13.92 17.76 7.92
C ALA A 150 14.44 16.32 7.80
N SER A 151 13.72 15.35 8.34
CA SER A 151 14.04 13.92 8.22
C SER A 151 14.01 13.47 6.76
N CYS A 152 12.92 13.77 6.04
CA CYS A 152 12.76 13.39 4.64
C CYS A 152 13.81 14.04 3.74
N HIS A 153 14.18 15.30 4.00
CA HIS A 153 15.23 16.01 3.27
C HIS A 153 16.58 15.31 3.47
N ALA A 154 16.97 14.99 4.71
CA ALA A 154 18.22 14.31 4.99
C ALA A 154 18.27 12.91 4.34
N ILE A 155 17.15 12.17 4.31
CA ILE A 155 17.05 10.88 3.64
C ILE A 155 17.23 11.08 2.12
N VAL A 156 16.51 12.01 1.49
CA VAL A 156 16.60 12.25 0.03
C VAL A 156 18.02 12.64 -0.38
N GLU A 157 18.72 13.47 0.39
CA GLU A 157 20.13 13.81 0.08
C GLU A 157 21.04 12.58 0.14
N ALA A 158 20.83 11.68 1.09
CA ALA A 158 21.55 10.40 1.15
C ALA A 158 21.24 9.52 -0.08
N LEU A 159 19.97 9.40 -0.48
CA LEU A 159 19.55 8.62 -1.65
C LEU A 159 20.14 9.19 -2.94
N ARG A 160 20.13 10.51 -3.10
CA ARG A 160 20.77 11.22 -4.24
C ARG A 160 22.27 10.95 -4.32
N ALA A 161 22.96 10.92 -3.17
CA ALA A 161 24.38 10.55 -3.15
C ALA A 161 24.62 9.12 -3.67
N GLY A 162 23.72 8.19 -3.35
CA GLY A 162 23.72 6.83 -3.90
C GLY A 162 23.50 6.80 -5.42
N LEU A 163 22.51 7.55 -5.92
CA LEU A 163 22.24 7.67 -7.36
C LEU A 163 23.44 8.23 -8.13
N ARG A 164 24.06 9.31 -7.64
CA ARG A 164 25.28 9.87 -8.24
C ARG A 164 26.41 8.83 -8.34
N LYS A 165 26.59 8.02 -7.28
CA LYS A 165 27.60 6.95 -7.25
C LYS A 165 27.32 5.87 -8.31
N ALA A 166 26.07 5.63 -8.62
CA ALA A 166 25.64 4.68 -9.65
C ALA A 166 25.51 5.32 -11.05
N HIS A 167 25.93 6.55 -11.24
CA HIS A 167 25.84 7.31 -12.49
C HIS A 167 24.41 7.49 -13.02
N LEU A 168 23.41 7.46 -12.13
CA LEU A 168 22.04 7.83 -12.45
C LEU A 168 21.76 9.28 -12.07
N PRO A 169 20.81 9.95 -12.73
CA PRO A 169 20.43 11.32 -12.38
C PRO A 169 19.97 11.42 -10.94
N GLU A 170 20.56 12.32 -10.16
CA GLU A 170 20.10 12.55 -8.77
C GLU A 170 18.68 13.08 -8.68
N THR A 171 18.22 13.77 -9.72
CA THR A 171 16.84 14.27 -9.87
C THR A 171 15.83 13.17 -10.12
N ALA A 172 16.27 11.92 -10.26
CA ALA A 172 15.40 10.75 -10.25
C ALA A 172 14.63 10.59 -8.93
N VAL A 173 15.18 11.11 -7.82
CA VAL A 173 14.49 11.21 -6.53
C VAL A 173 14.53 12.66 -6.08
N SER A 174 13.37 13.29 -5.99
CA SER A 174 13.23 14.70 -5.65
C SER A 174 12.23 14.92 -4.52
N LEU A 175 12.54 15.87 -3.63
CA LEU A 175 11.64 16.29 -2.55
C LEU A 175 11.16 17.71 -2.82
N ILE A 176 9.85 17.95 -2.69
CA ILE A 176 9.26 19.29 -2.74
C ILE A 176 9.66 20.06 -1.48
N GLU A 177 10.22 21.23 -1.68
CA GLU A 177 10.71 22.09 -0.58
C GLU A 177 9.58 22.85 0.11
N ASP A 178 8.56 23.26 -0.65
CA ASP A 178 7.37 23.89 -0.10
C ASP A 178 6.43 22.87 0.55
N THR A 179 6.22 23.01 1.86
CA THR A 179 5.32 22.16 2.64
C THR A 179 3.91 22.71 2.79
N SER A 180 3.57 23.80 2.07
CA SER A 180 2.22 24.38 2.05
C SER A 180 1.22 23.49 1.31
N HIS A 181 -0.08 23.70 1.53
CA HIS A 181 -1.12 23.01 0.73
C HIS A 181 -1.05 23.38 -0.76
N GLY A 182 -0.48 24.57 -1.10
CA GLY A 182 -0.28 25.00 -2.48
C GLY A 182 0.55 24.01 -3.29
N SER A 183 1.68 23.58 -2.75
CA SER A 183 2.56 22.61 -3.42
C SER A 183 1.90 21.22 -3.66
N ALA A 184 1.01 20.82 -2.74
CA ALA A 184 0.24 19.59 -2.95
C ALA A 184 -0.75 19.74 -4.12
N ASN A 185 -1.42 20.92 -4.22
CA ASN A 185 -2.32 21.20 -5.34
C ASN A 185 -1.56 21.29 -6.67
N GLU A 186 -0.36 21.90 -6.68
CA GLU A 186 0.50 21.94 -7.87
C GLU A 186 0.83 20.52 -8.35
N LEU A 187 1.13 19.57 -7.45
CA LEU A 187 1.36 18.16 -7.83
C LEU A 187 0.10 17.46 -8.32
N MET A 188 -1.05 17.71 -7.66
CA MET A 188 -2.33 17.12 -8.05
C MET A 188 -2.79 17.54 -9.44
N THR A 189 -2.35 18.71 -9.90
CA THR A 189 -2.75 19.31 -11.18
C THR A 189 -1.60 19.42 -12.19
N ALA A 190 -0.52 18.69 -11.98
CA ALA A 190 0.68 18.72 -12.83
C ALA A 190 0.52 17.86 -14.11
N ASP A 191 -0.53 18.13 -14.88
CA ASP A 191 -0.85 17.43 -16.11
C ASP A 191 0.33 17.44 -17.10
N GLY A 192 0.65 16.26 -17.65
CA GLY A 192 1.78 16.08 -18.56
C GLY A 192 3.16 16.09 -17.90
N LEU A 193 3.27 16.41 -16.61
CA LEU A 193 4.51 16.38 -15.83
C LEU A 193 4.53 15.26 -14.77
N VAL A 194 3.38 14.82 -14.30
CA VAL A 194 3.20 13.69 -13.40
C VAL A 194 2.33 12.64 -14.10
N ASP A 195 2.80 11.41 -14.15
CA ASP A 195 2.07 10.28 -14.77
C ASP A 195 1.19 9.53 -13.76
N LEU A 196 1.56 9.58 -12.48
CA LEU A 196 0.84 8.91 -11.39
C LEU A 196 1.03 9.64 -10.07
N LEU A 197 -0.08 9.87 -9.34
CA LEU A 197 -0.09 10.39 -7.98
C LEU A 197 -0.51 9.29 -6.99
N ILE A 198 0.21 9.16 -5.88
CA ILE A 198 -0.12 8.22 -4.80
C ILE A 198 -0.16 8.97 -3.46
N PRO A 199 -1.34 9.23 -2.89
CA PRO A 199 -1.46 9.79 -1.55
C PRO A 199 -1.22 8.72 -0.47
N ARG A 200 -0.51 9.09 0.60
CA ARG A 200 -0.18 8.24 1.77
C ARG A 200 -0.41 9.00 3.08
N GLY A 201 -1.62 9.01 3.57
CA GLY A 201 -1.99 9.74 4.78
C GLY A 201 -3.37 9.43 5.30
N GLY A 202 -3.92 10.30 6.12
CA GLY A 202 -5.27 10.17 6.65
C GLY A 202 -6.35 10.37 5.57
N ALA A 203 -7.59 10.02 5.92
CA ALA A 203 -8.76 10.10 5.03
C ALA A 203 -8.94 11.49 4.38
N GLY A 204 -8.57 12.56 5.10
CA GLY A 204 -8.65 13.93 4.59
C GLY A 204 -7.71 14.18 3.40
N LEU A 205 -6.46 13.73 3.47
CA LEU A 205 -5.50 13.84 2.37
C LEU A 205 -5.95 13.00 1.17
N ILE A 206 -6.36 11.76 1.42
CA ILE A 206 -6.82 10.86 0.35
C ILE A 206 -8.02 11.47 -0.38
N ARG A 207 -9.02 11.97 0.35
CA ARG A 207 -10.19 12.64 -0.20
C ARG A 207 -9.79 13.86 -1.02
N ALA A 208 -8.90 14.73 -0.48
CA ALA A 208 -8.44 15.91 -1.19
C ALA A 208 -7.76 15.55 -2.53
N CYS A 209 -6.94 14.50 -2.57
CA CYS A 209 -6.32 14.02 -3.80
C CYS A 209 -7.36 13.48 -4.79
N VAL A 210 -8.33 12.69 -4.32
CA VAL A 210 -9.38 12.11 -5.17
C VAL A 210 -10.29 13.17 -5.79
N GLU A 211 -10.64 14.20 -5.03
CA GLU A 211 -11.55 15.25 -5.46
C GLU A 211 -10.88 16.31 -6.33
N ASN A 212 -9.57 16.55 -6.16
CA ASN A 212 -8.90 17.70 -6.79
C ASN A 212 -7.81 17.30 -7.80
N ALA A 213 -7.34 16.03 -7.83
CA ALA A 213 -6.32 15.64 -8.78
C ALA A 213 -6.88 15.56 -10.21
N THR A 214 -6.20 16.20 -11.15
CA THR A 214 -6.41 16.04 -12.59
C THR A 214 -5.47 14.99 -13.17
N VAL A 215 -4.33 14.73 -12.49
CA VAL A 215 -3.42 13.63 -12.82
C VAL A 215 -3.99 12.28 -12.32
N PRO A 216 -3.69 11.15 -12.99
CA PRO A 216 -4.09 9.83 -12.50
C PRO A 216 -3.68 9.59 -11.05
N CYS A 217 -4.62 9.20 -10.20
CA CYS A 217 -4.40 9.02 -8.77
C CYS A 217 -4.79 7.60 -8.33
N ILE A 218 -3.90 6.89 -7.63
CA ILE A 218 -4.23 5.63 -6.98
C ILE A 218 -4.56 5.91 -5.52
N GLN A 219 -5.78 5.54 -5.12
CA GLN A 219 -6.24 5.70 -3.75
C GLN A 219 -5.65 4.60 -2.87
N THR A 220 -5.01 5.00 -1.77
CA THR A 220 -4.75 4.11 -0.64
C THR A 220 -5.92 4.27 0.33
N GLY A 221 -6.62 3.18 0.65
CA GLY A 221 -7.84 3.25 1.46
C GLY A 221 -7.60 3.29 2.96
N THR A 222 -8.62 3.74 3.72
CA THR A 222 -8.81 3.39 5.12
C THR A 222 -9.21 1.92 5.21
N GLY A 223 -8.91 1.25 6.34
CA GLY A 223 -9.15 -0.18 6.50
C GLY A 223 -10.20 -0.47 7.58
N ILE A 224 -11.48 -0.59 7.21
CA ILE A 224 -12.48 -1.21 8.09
C ILE A 224 -12.50 -2.70 7.77
N CYS A 225 -11.49 -3.42 8.30
CA CYS A 225 -11.33 -4.85 8.03
C CYS A 225 -12.26 -5.68 8.91
N HIS A 226 -12.86 -6.73 8.33
CA HIS A 226 -13.76 -7.62 9.04
C HIS A 226 -13.15 -9.02 9.17
N VAL A 227 -13.43 -9.65 10.32
CA VAL A 227 -13.25 -11.09 10.50
C VAL A 227 -14.62 -11.71 10.79
N TYR A 228 -14.96 -12.76 10.05
CA TYR A 228 -16.18 -13.54 10.28
C TYR A 228 -15.84 -14.91 10.83
N VAL A 229 -16.39 -15.21 12.01
CA VAL A 229 -16.30 -16.52 12.67
C VAL A 229 -17.55 -17.33 12.31
N ASP A 230 -17.38 -18.31 11.44
CA ASP A 230 -18.46 -19.14 10.91
C ASP A 230 -18.94 -20.21 11.92
N ALA A 231 -20.10 -20.80 11.65
CA ALA A 231 -20.67 -21.89 12.45
C ALA A 231 -19.72 -23.12 12.57
N ALA A 232 -18.91 -23.35 11.54
CA ALA A 232 -17.95 -24.45 11.49
C ALA A 232 -16.52 -24.02 11.84
N ALA A 233 -16.35 -22.93 12.56
CA ALA A 233 -15.02 -22.43 12.95
C ALA A 233 -14.38 -23.28 14.05
N ASP A 234 -13.06 -23.46 13.98
CA ASP A 234 -12.25 -23.79 15.14
C ASP A 234 -12.12 -22.55 16.01
N LEU A 235 -12.71 -22.59 17.22
CA LEU A 235 -12.85 -21.41 18.08
C LEU A 235 -11.52 -20.95 18.67
N GLU A 236 -10.58 -21.86 18.94
CA GLU A 236 -9.26 -21.48 19.46
C GLU A 236 -8.44 -20.81 18.34
N MET A 237 -8.48 -21.33 17.12
CA MET A 237 -7.89 -20.67 15.96
C MET A 237 -8.51 -19.29 15.74
N ALA A 238 -9.84 -19.17 15.91
CA ALA A 238 -10.55 -17.90 15.75
C ALA A 238 -10.08 -16.85 16.76
N VAL A 239 -9.96 -17.22 18.06
CA VAL A 239 -9.42 -16.32 19.08
C VAL A 239 -8.01 -15.85 18.74
N ASN A 240 -7.13 -16.76 18.31
CA ASN A 240 -5.75 -16.43 17.97
C ASN A 240 -5.66 -15.49 16.76
N ILE A 241 -6.50 -15.70 15.74
CA ILE A 241 -6.54 -14.83 14.54
C ILE A 241 -7.07 -13.45 14.91
N VAL A 242 -8.17 -13.34 15.64
CA VAL A 242 -8.76 -12.05 16.04
C VAL A 242 -7.82 -11.29 16.98
N GLU A 243 -7.20 -11.95 17.95
CA GLU A 243 -6.18 -11.33 18.81
C GLU A 243 -5.05 -10.74 17.95
N ASN A 244 -4.48 -11.51 17.04
CA ASN A 244 -3.42 -11.02 16.16
C ASN A 244 -3.92 -9.90 15.26
N ALA A 245 -5.09 -10.04 14.64
CA ALA A 245 -5.65 -9.06 13.71
C ALA A 245 -5.91 -7.71 14.40
N LYS A 246 -6.35 -7.70 15.68
CA LYS A 246 -6.65 -6.46 16.40
C LYS A 246 -5.47 -5.92 17.18
N THR A 247 -4.64 -6.77 17.82
CA THR A 247 -3.72 -6.29 18.86
C THR A 247 -2.26 -6.23 18.47
N SER A 248 -1.84 -6.89 17.40
CA SER A 248 -0.44 -6.89 16.99
C SER A 248 0.04 -5.48 16.57
N ARG A 249 -0.80 -4.69 15.93
CA ARG A 249 -0.58 -3.28 15.61
C ARG A 249 -1.91 -2.61 15.26
N PRO A 250 -2.67 -2.09 16.23
CA PRO A 250 -4.04 -1.59 15.98
C PRO A 250 -4.10 -0.35 15.09
N SER A 251 -3.00 0.41 14.98
CA SER A 251 -2.94 1.69 14.26
C SER A 251 -2.62 1.58 12.76
N VAL A 252 -2.88 0.43 12.13
CA VAL A 252 -2.66 0.21 10.69
C VAL A 252 -3.94 -0.23 9.99
N CYS A 253 -4.03 0.06 8.69
CA CYS A 253 -5.24 -0.12 7.90
C CYS A 253 -5.67 -1.59 7.68
N ASN A 254 -4.80 -2.56 7.91
CA ASN A 254 -5.12 -3.99 7.84
C ASN A 254 -5.44 -4.60 9.22
N ALA A 255 -5.50 -3.79 10.29
CA ALA A 255 -6.00 -4.24 11.57
C ALA A 255 -7.51 -4.47 11.49
N GLU A 256 -7.99 -5.47 12.23
CA GLU A 256 -9.42 -5.75 12.34
C GLU A 256 -10.15 -4.61 13.06
N GLU A 257 -11.27 -4.16 12.50
CA GLU A 257 -12.12 -3.13 13.11
C GLU A 257 -13.54 -3.64 13.41
N ALA A 258 -13.97 -4.69 12.71
CA ALA A 258 -15.28 -5.31 12.91
C ALA A 258 -15.19 -6.83 12.92
N LEU A 259 -15.79 -7.43 13.94
CA LEU A 259 -15.90 -8.87 14.13
C LEU A 259 -17.35 -9.30 13.97
N LEU A 260 -17.59 -10.26 13.08
CA LEU A 260 -18.89 -10.89 12.89
C LEU A 260 -18.84 -12.33 13.38
N VAL A 261 -19.82 -12.73 14.18
CA VAL A 261 -19.85 -14.06 14.79
C VAL A 261 -21.16 -14.75 14.43
N HIS A 262 -21.05 -15.98 13.90
CA HIS A 262 -22.25 -16.77 13.64
C HIS A 262 -22.98 -17.11 14.97
N ARG A 263 -24.29 -16.98 14.97
CA ARG A 263 -25.14 -17.18 16.18
C ARG A 263 -24.89 -18.50 16.89
N ASP A 264 -24.63 -19.59 16.15
CA ASP A 264 -24.51 -20.94 16.70
C ASP A 264 -23.24 -21.13 17.54
N VAL A 265 -22.21 -20.31 17.32
CA VAL A 265 -20.94 -20.33 18.05
C VAL A 265 -20.78 -19.15 19.00
N ALA A 266 -21.61 -18.12 18.90
CA ALA A 266 -21.47 -16.87 19.64
C ALA A 266 -21.43 -17.07 21.17
N ALA A 267 -22.31 -17.92 21.70
CA ALA A 267 -22.39 -18.18 23.14
C ALA A 267 -21.11 -18.84 23.71
N GLN A 268 -20.37 -19.60 22.89
CA GLN A 268 -19.11 -20.21 23.29
C GLN A 268 -17.92 -19.31 22.97
N PHE A 269 -17.90 -18.70 21.78
CA PHE A 269 -16.75 -17.93 21.29
C PHE A 269 -16.56 -16.58 21.99
N LEU A 270 -17.64 -15.81 22.20
CA LEU A 270 -17.53 -14.45 22.75
C LEU A 270 -16.93 -14.41 24.16
N PRO A 271 -17.26 -15.34 25.10
CA PRO A 271 -16.57 -15.40 26.39
C PRO A 271 -15.07 -15.69 26.27
N MET A 272 -14.66 -16.59 25.36
CA MET A 272 -13.24 -16.89 25.11
C MET A 272 -12.52 -15.65 24.56
N LEU A 273 -13.15 -14.94 23.64
CA LEU A 273 -12.63 -13.69 23.08
C LEU A 273 -12.44 -12.61 24.13
N LYS A 274 -13.47 -12.36 24.96
CA LYS A 274 -13.39 -11.39 26.06
C LYS A 274 -12.27 -11.75 27.03
N GLN A 275 -12.17 -13.02 27.44
CA GLN A 275 -11.07 -13.47 28.28
C GLN A 275 -9.70 -13.10 27.68
N ARG A 276 -9.47 -13.38 26.38
CA ARG A 276 -8.18 -13.13 25.70
C ARG A 276 -7.92 -11.64 25.47
N LEU A 277 -8.90 -10.88 24.95
CA LEU A 277 -8.69 -9.48 24.54
C LEU A 277 -8.82 -8.47 25.67
N VAL A 278 -9.54 -8.81 26.73
CA VAL A 278 -9.81 -7.88 27.83
C VAL A 278 -9.14 -8.36 29.12
N ASP A 279 -9.53 -9.52 29.64
CA ASP A 279 -9.16 -9.94 30.98
C ASP A 279 -7.69 -10.34 31.07
N ASP A 280 -7.18 -11.19 30.15
CA ASP A 280 -5.77 -11.61 30.13
C ASP A 280 -4.84 -10.43 29.85
N ARG A 281 -5.23 -9.53 28.94
CA ARG A 281 -4.45 -8.32 28.64
C ARG A 281 -4.39 -7.39 29.83
N THR A 282 -5.49 -7.19 30.53
CA THR A 282 -5.54 -6.40 31.78
C THR A 282 -4.65 -7.03 32.86
N ALA A 283 -4.71 -8.34 33.05
CA ALA A 283 -3.87 -9.07 34.00
C ALA A 283 -2.38 -8.99 33.67
N ALA A 284 -2.03 -8.93 32.38
CA ALA A 284 -0.66 -8.75 31.90
C ALA A 284 -0.18 -7.29 31.89
N GLY A 285 -1.00 -6.32 32.33
CA GLY A 285 -0.67 -4.88 32.30
C GLY A 285 -0.59 -4.30 30.88
N LEU A 286 -1.20 -4.98 29.90
CA LEU A 286 -1.35 -4.51 28.53
C LEU A 286 -2.66 -3.74 28.37
N THR A 287 -2.74 -2.88 27.34
CA THR A 287 -3.99 -2.17 27.02
C THR A 287 -5.07 -3.17 26.61
N PRO A 288 -6.20 -3.30 27.35
CA PRO A 288 -7.31 -4.15 26.95
C PRO A 288 -8.01 -3.59 25.70
N VAL A 289 -8.70 -4.47 24.96
CA VAL A 289 -9.51 -4.05 23.82
C VAL A 289 -10.90 -3.66 24.32
N GLU A 290 -11.34 -2.44 24.00
CA GLU A 290 -12.71 -1.98 24.23
C GLU A 290 -13.62 -2.61 23.17
N LEU A 291 -14.55 -3.46 23.63
CA LEU A 291 -15.48 -4.17 22.75
C LEU A 291 -16.79 -3.38 22.61
N HIS A 292 -17.11 -2.95 21.40
CA HIS A 292 -18.38 -2.30 21.05
C HIS A 292 -19.35 -3.35 20.53
N LEU A 293 -20.35 -3.69 21.32
CA LEU A 293 -21.20 -4.87 21.15
C LEU A 293 -22.57 -4.50 20.57
N ASP A 294 -23.03 -5.23 19.55
CA ASP A 294 -24.43 -5.20 19.17
C ASP A 294 -25.31 -5.77 20.29
N ALA A 295 -26.63 -5.63 20.20
CA ALA A 295 -27.55 -6.08 21.26
C ALA A 295 -27.47 -7.59 21.52
N ARG A 296 -27.11 -8.40 20.54
CA ARG A 296 -26.99 -9.87 20.64
C ARG A 296 -25.69 -10.28 21.31
N ALA A 297 -24.59 -9.65 20.97
CA ALA A 297 -23.30 -9.86 21.62
C ALA A 297 -23.33 -9.37 23.09
N ALA A 298 -23.97 -8.21 23.36
CA ALA A 298 -24.16 -7.66 24.70
C ALA A 298 -25.02 -8.53 25.61
N ALA A 299 -25.84 -9.40 25.05
CA ALA A 299 -26.60 -10.41 25.85
C ALA A 299 -25.72 -11.58 26.33
N ILE A 300 -24.48 -11.72 25.79
CA ILE A 300 -23.56 -12.84 26.08
C ILE A 300 -22.37 -12.37 26.93
N ILE A 301 -21.79 -11.21 26.61
CA ILE A 301 -20.61 -10.64 27.29
C ILE A 301 -20.82 -9.15 27.60
N ASP A 302 -20.09 -8.64 28.61
CA ASP A 302 -20.08 -7.21 28.91
C ASP A 302 -19.17 -6.43 27.96
N GLY A 303 -19.59 -5.23 27.58
CA GLY A 303 -18.85 -4.29 26.76
C GLY A 303 -19.60 -2.96 26.59
N VAL A 304 -19.14 -2.12 25.68
CA VAL A 304 -19.78 -0.86 25.34
C VAL A 304 -20.90 -1.13 24.31
N PRO A 305 -22.10 -0.59 24.45
CA PRO A 305 -23.13 -0.72 23.43
C PRO A 305 -22.66 -0.10 22.11
N ALA A 306 -22.68 -0.87 21.02
CA ALA A 306 -22.31 -0.37 19.70
C ALA A 306 -23.37 0.60 19.16
N ALA A 307 -22.91 1.75 18.65
CA ALA A 307 -23.72 2.62 17.82
C ALA A 307 -23.64 2.17 16.34
N PRO A 308 -24.63 2.49 15.49
CA PRO A 308 -24.56 2.15 14.06
C PRO A 308 -23.28 2.64 13.35
N ALA A 309 -22.74 3.79 13.75
CA ALA A 309 -21.53 4.37 13.18
C ALA A 309 -20.25 3.62 13.57
N ASP A 310 -20.27 2.77 14.59
CA ASP A 310 -19.11 2.01 15.03
C ASP A 310 -18.66 1.01 13.95
N PHE A 311 -19.59 0.45 13.18
CA PHE A 311 -19.28 -0.45 12.07
C PHE A 311 -18.77 0.27 10.81
N ASP A 312 -18.87 1.60 10.76
CA ASP A 312 -18.34 2.46 9.70
C ASP A 312 -17.07 3.21 10.15
N THR A 313 -16.47 2.79 11.29
CA THR A 313 -15.35 3.50 11.93
C THR A 313 -14.07 2.71 11.86
N GLU A 314 -13.02 3.32 11.30
CA GLU A 314 -11.63 2.86 11.45
C GLU A 314 -11.07 3.46 12.75
N TYR A 315 -11.07 2.68 13.84
CA TYR A 315 -10.65 3.17 15.17
C TYR A 315 -9.16 3.47 15.25
N LEU A 316 -8.33 2.68 14.58
CA LEU A 316 -6.87 2.73 14.67
C LEU A 316 -6.34 2.61 16.11
N ASP A 317 -7.10 1.95 16.96
CA ASP A 317 -6.89 1.83 18.42
C ASP A 317 -7.31 0.44 18.91
N TYR A 318 -7.12 0.16 20.19
CA TYR A 318 -7.59 -1.05 20.88
C TYR A 318 -9.11 -1.01 21.09
N LYS A 319 -9.86 -0.90 20.00
CA LYS A 319 -11.33 -0.91 19.93
C LYS A 319 -11.79 -1.85 18.83
N LEU A 320 -12.86 -2.58 19.06
CA LEU A 320 -13.38 -3.58 18.13
C LEU A 320 -14.90 -3.61 18.17
N SER A 321 -15.54 -3.41 17.03
CA SER A 321 -17.00 -3.59 16.88
C SER A 321 -17.33 -5.07 16.72
N VAL A 322 -18.32 -5.57 17.45
CA VAL A 322 -18.72 -6.98 17.46
C VAL A 322 -20.21 -7.11 17.19
N ALA A 323 -20.57 -7.91 16.18
CA ALA A 323 -21.97 -8.23 15.89
C ALA A 323 -22.19 -9.74 15.74
N VAL A 324 -23.37 -10.20 16.13
CA VAL A 324 -23.82 -11.58 15.93
C VAL A 324 -24.74 -11.65 14.71
N VAL A 325 -24.41 -12.50 13.76
CA VAL A 325 -25.18 -12.71 12.51
C VAL A 325 -25.84 -14.09 12.47
N ASP A 326 -26.94 -14.23 11.71
CA ASP A 326 -27.66 -15.49 11.63
C ASP A 326 -27.07 -16.46 10.64
N THR A 327 -26.49 -15.96 9.56
CA THR A 327 -25.99 -16.75 8.44
C THR A 327 -24.72 -16.16 7.84
N LEU A 328 -24.01 -16.96 7.05
CA LEU A 328 -22.90 -16.48 6.20
C LEU A 328 -23.34 -15.35 5.26
N ASP A 329 -24.57 -15.43 4.72
CA ASP A 329 -25.06 -14.41 3.79
C ASP A 329 -25.32 -13.07 4.49
N ASP A 330 -25.73 -13.08 5.76
CA ASP A 330 -25.85 -11.88 6.58
C ASP A 330 -24.48 -11.25 6.85
N ALA A 331 -23.45 -12.08 7.09
CA ALA A 331 -22.08 -11.61 7.25
C ALA A 331 -21.57 -10.95 5.96
N ILE A 332 -21.78 -11.59 4.80
CA ILE A 332 -21.43 -11.04 3.49
C ILE A 332 -22.16 -9.72 3.22
N ALA A 333 -23.46 -9.63 3.54
CA ALA A 333 -24.24 -8.41 3.39
C ALA A 333 -23.75 -7.28 4.31
N HIS A 334 -23.38 -7.61 5.56
CA HIS A 334 -22.78 -6.66 6.50
C HIS A 334 -21.46 -6.13 5.95
N ILE A 335 -20.55 -7.00 5.52
CA ILE A 335 -19.27 -6.63 4.93
C ILE A 335 -19.47 -5.73 3.69
N ALA A 336 -20.38 -6.11 2.80
CA ALA A 336 -20.67 -5.32 1.60
C ALA A 336 -21.16 -3.89 1.90
N LYS A 337 -21.79 -3.69 3.07
CA LYS A 337 -22.32 -2.40 3.51
C LYS A 337 -21.28 -1.54 4.24
N HIS A 338 -20.46 -2.13 5.09
CA HIS A 338 -19.63 -1.42 6.07
C HIS A 338 -18.14 -1.46 5.76
N SER A 339 -17.68 -2.43 4.94
CA SER A 339 -16.27 -2.55 4.61
C SER A 339 -15.80 -1.43 3.66
N THR A 340 -14.54 -1.06 3.83
CA THR A 340 -13.80 -0.23 2.88
C THR A 340 -13.18 -1.04 1.74
N HIS A 341 -13.49 -2.34 1.63
CA HIS A 341 -12.96 -3.29 0.64
C HIS A 341 -11.44 -3.48 0.74
N HIS A 342 -10.90 -3.41 1.96
CA HIS A 342 -9.48 -3.56 2.21
C HIS A 342 -9.10 -5.04 2.41
N SER A 343 -9.42 -5.62 3.55
CA SER A 343 -9.02 -6.99 3.92
C SER A 343 -10.10 -7.64 4.78
N GLU A 344 -10.58 -8.81 4.34
CA GLU A 344 -11.65 -9.53 5.02
C GLU A 344 -11.24 -10.98 5.25
N ALA A 345 -11.64 -11.57 6.36
CA ALA A 345 -11.33 -12.95 6.69
C ALA A 345 -12.58 -13.74 7.08
N ILE A 346 -12.62 -15.00 6.67
CA ILE A 346 -13.53 -16.01 7.22
C ILE A 346 -12.72 -17.06 7.99
N ILE A 347 -13.23 -17.48 9.13
CA ILE A 347 -12.68 -18.59 9.91
C ILE A 347 -13.69 -19.72 9.89
N THR A 348 -13.36 -20.82 9.20
CA THR A 348 -14.27 -21.95 9.01
C THR A 348 -13.51 -23.23 8.62
N ALA A 349 -14.06 -24.38 9.01
CA ALA A 349 -13.66 -25.68 8.48
C ALA A 349 -14.52 -26.11 7.28
N ASP A 350 -15.63 -25.42 7.00
CA ASP A 350 -16.50 -25.72 5.87
C ASP A 350 -15.93 -25.10 4.57
N LYS A 351 -15.52 -25.96 3.65
CA LYS A 351 -14.98 -25.56 2.35
C LYS A 351 -16.02 -24.83 1.46
N ALA A 352 -17.31 -25.17 1.59
CA ALA A 352 -18.36 -24.55 0.80
C ALA A 352 -18.60 -23.12 1.30
N ALA A 353 -18.61 -22.89 2.62
CA ALA A 353 -18.68 -21.58 3.22
C ALA A 353 -17.48 -20.72 2.81
N ALA A 354 -16.26 -21.26 2.88
CA ALA A 354 -15.05 -20.57 2.44
C ALA A 354 -15.10 -20.15 0.96
N GLN A 355 -15.53 -21.07 0.06
CA GLN A 355 -15.68 -20.78 -1.37
C GLN A 355 -16.73 -19.69 -1.62
N ARG A 356 -17.88 -19.76 -0.94
CA ARG A 356 -18.93 -18.74 -1.08
C ARG A 356 -18.45 -17.38 -0.59
N PHE A 357 -17.82 -17.32 0.58
CA PHE A 357 -17.27 -16.08 1.14
C PHE A 357 -16.26 -15.44 0.17
N THR A 358 -15.27 -16.20 -0.29
CA THR A 358 -14.22 -15.70 -1.19
C THR A 358 -14.76 -15.28 -2.57
N ALA A 359 -15.86 -15.88 -3.02
CA ALA A 359 -16.51 -15.51 -4.29
C ALA A 359 -17.39 -14.25 -4.17
N CYS A 360 -18.00 -14.02 -2.99
CA CYS A 360 -18.99 -12.95 -2.80
C CYS A 360 -18.39 -11.68 -2.18
N VAL A 361 -17.34 -11.81 -1.34
CA VAL A 361 -16.68 -10.65 -0.71
C VAL A 361 -15.73 -10.01 -1.70
N ASP A 362 -16.05 -8.77 -2.11
CA ASP A 362 -15.31 -8.02 -3.11
C ASP A 362 -14.32 -7.05 -2.44
N SER A 363 -13.31 -7.57 -1.72
CA SER A 363 -12.24 -6.81 -1.08
C SER A 363 -10.90 -7.06 -1.75
N ALA A 364 -9.92 -6.18 -1.51
CA ALA A 364 -8.60 -6.26 -2.12
C ALA A 364 -7.84 -7.53 -1.68
N ALA A 365 -8.03 -7.96 -0.43
CA ALA A 365 -7.53 -9.22 0.09
C ALA A 365 -8.63 -9.96 0.84
N VAL A 366 -8.81 -11.26 0.53
CA VAL A 366 -9.81 -12.11 1.18
C VAL A 366 -9.13 -13.36 1.71
N TYR A 367 -9.24 -13.59 3.00
CA TYR A 367 -8.53 -14.64 3.73
C TYR A 367 -9.47 -15.76 4.16
N VAL A 368 -8.94 -16.97 4.17
CA VAL A 368 -9.54 -18.13 4.81
C VAL A 368 -8.58 -18.62 5.88
N ASN A 369 -9.02 -18.62 7.15
CA ASN A 369 -8.27 -19.09 8.30
C ASN A 369 -6.90 -18.40 8.48
N ALA A 370 -6.82 -17.10 8.21
CA ALA A 370 -5.63 -16.31 8.41
C ALA A 370 -5.98 -14.87 8.82
N SER A 371 -5.05 -14.21 9.50
CA SER A 371 -5.21 -12.83 9.97
C SER A 371 -5.15 -11.83 8.80
N THR A 372 -5.95 -10.77 8.87
CA THR A 372 -5.92 -9.65 7.93
C THR A 372 -4.58 -8.90 7.95
N ARG A 373 -3.78 -9.08 9.02
CA ARG A 373 -2.45 -8.48 9.18
C ARG A 373 -1.43 -8.90 8.12
N PHE A 374 -1.68 -9.99 7.40
CA PHE A 374 -0.85 -10.41 6.26
C PHE A 374 -1.01 -9.54 5.01
N THR A 375 -1.97 -8.61 4.95
CA THR A 375 -2.07 -7.65 3.84
C THR A 375 -0.97 -6.59 3.95
N ASP A 376 0.25 -6.97 3.63
CA ASP A 376 1.47 -6.18 3.81
C ASP A 376 2.48 -6.55 2.70
N GLY A 377 3.22 -5.57 2.20
CA GLY A 377 4.16 -5.78 1.10
C GLY A 377 5.30 -6.73 1.44
N GLY A 378 5.79 -6.72 2.68
CA GLY A 378 6.81 -7.65 3.15
C GLY A 378 6.29 -9.08 3.22
N GLU A 379 5.09 -9.26 3.82
CA GLU A 379 4.44 -10.57 3.94
C GLU A 379 4.04 -11.15 2.56
N PHE A 380 3.72 -10.31 1.59
CA PHE A 380 3.41 -10.72 0.21
C PHE A 380 4.66 -10.92 -0.65
N GLY A 381 5.85 -10.72 -0.09
CA GLY A 381 7.13 -10.91 -0.81
C GLY A 381 7.44 -9.80 -1.82
N LEU A 382 6.88 -8.60 -1.62
CA LEU A 382 7.09 -7.44 -2.49
C LEU A 382 8.31 -6.58 -2.07
N GLY A 383 8.98 -6.93 -0.99
CA GLY A 383 10.08 -6.17 -0.38
C GLY A 383 9.61 -4.90 0.32
N CYS A 384 9.29 -3.87 -0.45
CA CYS A 384 8.64 -2.64 0.01
C CYS A 384 7.23 -2.51 -0.57
N GLU A 385 6.41 -1.61 0.00
CA GLU A 385 5.10 -1.28 -0.57
C GLU A 385 4.86 0.22 -0.64
N MET A 386 4.13 0.64 -1.66
CA MET A 386 3.60 2.01 -1.79
C MET A 386 2.32 2.23 -0.99
N GLY A 387 1.79 1.19 -0.40
CA GLY A 387 0.52 1.15 0.31
C GLY A 387 -0.45 0.15 -0.27
N ILE A 388 -1.63 0.11 0.31
CA ILE A 388 -2.67 -0.84 -0.06
C ILE A 388 -3.80 -0.07 -0.73
N SER A 389 -4.09 -0.41 -1.98
CA SER A 389 -5.18 0.19 -2.73
C SER A 389 -6.45 -0.64 -2.64
N THR A 390 -7.58 0.01 -2.41
CA THR A 390 -8.90 -0.63 -2.41
C THR A 390 -9.68 -0.39 -3.71
N GLN A 391 -9.15 0.44 -4.61
CA GLN A 391 -9.79 0.71 -5.90
C GLN A 391 -9.65 -0.47 -6.86
N LYS A 392 -10.56 -0.57 -7.84
CA LYS A 392 -10.56 -1.65 -8.83
C LYS A 392 -9.72 -1.36 -10.07
N LEU A 393 -9.43 -0.09 -10.33
CA LEU A 393 -8.71 0.33 -11.52
C LEU A 393 -7.21 0.37 -11.26
N HIS A 394 -6.45 -0.27 -12.12
CA HIS A 394 -4.99 -0.42 -12.15
C HIS A 394 -4.46 -1.29 -11.00
N ALA A 395 -4.21 -0.73 -9.79
CA ALA A 395 -3.66 -1.45 -8.66
C ALA A 395 -4.74 -1.73 -7.61
N ARG A 396 -4.79 -2.95 -7.07
CA ARG A 396 -5.68 -3.35 -5.97
C ARG A 396 -4.93 -4.29 -5.00
N GLY A 397 -4.97 -3.98 -3.71
CA GLY A 397 -4.18 -4.67 -2.69
C GLY A 397 -2.84 -3.97 -2.45
N PRO A 398 -1.86 -4.65 -1.83
CA PRO A 398 -0.52 -4.14 -1.63
C PRO A 398 0.14 -3.76 -2.96
N MET A 399 0.62 -2.52 -3.05
CA MET A 399 1.25 -1.99 -4.25
C MET A 399 2.77 -2.13 -4.14
N GLY A 400 3.30 -3.09 -4.85
CA GLY A 400 4.74 -3.31 -4.98
C GLY A 400 5.29 -2.77 -6.30
N LEU A 401 6.34 -3.43 -6.77
CA LEU A 401 7.10 -3.03 -7.94
C LEU A 401 6.30 -3.11 -9.24
N ALA A 402 5.44 -4.13 -9.40
CA ALA A 402 4.67 -4.35 -10.61
C ALA A 402 3.61 -3.26 -10.83
N GLU A 403 2.99 -2.76 -9.76
CA GLU A 403 1.95 -1.74 -9.79
C GLU A 403 2.50 -0.35 -10.16
N LEU A 404 3.82 -0.14 -10.08
CA LEU A 404 4.51 1.07 -10.53
C LEU A 404 4.95 1.01 -12.00
N CYS A 405 4.52 -0.02 -12.72
CA CYS A 405 4.70 -0.19 -14.14
C CYS A 405 3.35 -0.11 -14.86
N THR A 406 3.42 0.28 -16.13
CA THR A 406 2.33 0.11 -17.08
C THR A 406 2.79 -0.80 -18.22
N TYR A 407 2.09 -0.82 -19.36
CA TYR A 407 2.50 -1.62 -20.49
C TYR A 407 2.32 -0.85 -21.80
N LYS A 408 3.08 -1.28 -22.79
CA LYS A 408 2.85 -0.92 -24.20
C LYS A 408 2.76 -2.16 -25.06
N TYR A 409 2.21 -2.03 -26.26
CA TYR A 409 2.25 -3.09 -27.26
C TYR A 409 3.41 -2.86 -28.20
N ILE A 410 4.29 -3.87 -28.33
CA ILE A 410 5.34 -3.93 -29.35
C ILE A 410 4.85 -4.90 -30.41
N ILE A 411 4.81 -4.43 -31.67
CA ILE A 411 4.24 -5.21 -32.77
C ILE A 411 5.32 -5.40 -33.82
N HIS A 412 5.67 -6.66 -34.04
CA HIS A 412 6.63 -7.06 -35.06
C HIS A 412 5.89 -7.58 -36.30
N GLY A 413 6.20 -6.99 -37.44
CA GLY A 413 5.62 -7.36 -38.73
C GLY A 413 6.68 -7.47 -39.83
N SER A 414 6.25 -7.91 -40.99
CA SER A 414 7.03 -8.03 -42.22
C SER A 414 6.29 -7.44 -43.43
N GLY A 415 5.60 -6.30 -43.22
CA GLY A 415 4.86 -5.60 -44.29
C GLY A 415 3.36 -5.88 -44.33
N GLN A 416 2.77 -6.46 -43.25
CA GLN A 416 1.32 -6.68 -43.18
C GLN A 416 0.54 -5.37 -43.18
N THR A 417 -0.57 -5.34 -43.95
CA THR A 417 -1.51 -4.22 -44.00
C THR A 417 -2.88 -4.65 -43.51
N ARG A 418 -3.63 -3.70 -42.90
CA ARG A 418 -5.00 -3.95 -42.47
C ARG A 418 -5.94 -3.94 -43.68
N GLY A 419 -6.76 -5.00 -43.86
CA GLY A 419 -7.73 -5.12 -44.94
C GLY A 419 -7.15 -5.57 -46.27
N GLY A 420 -5.84 -5.76 -46.37
CA GLY A 420 -5.20 -6.37 -47.53
C GLY A 420 -5.23 -7.89 -47.43
N ALA A 421 -6.00 -8.58 -48.28
CA ALA A 421 -5.43 -9.76 -48.92
C ALA A 421 -4.12 -9.26 -49.54
N ALA A 422 -2.98 -9.98 -49.33
CA ALA A 422 -1.75 -9.65 -50.04
C ALA A 422 -2.13 -9.38 -51.49
N ALA A 423 -2.07 -8.12 -51.90
CA ALA A 423 -2.12 -7.79 -53.32
C ALA A 423 -0.90 -8.53 -53.86
N LYS A 424 -1.10 -9.69 -54.41
CA LYS A 424 -0.16 -10.26 -55.38
C LYS A 424 -0.07 -9.21 -56.47
N LEU A 425 0.96 -8.39 -56.38
CA LEU A 425 1.46 -7.70 -57.56
C LEU A 425 1.79 -8.82 -58.55
N GLN A 426 0.81 -9.19 -59.37
CA GLN A 426 1.05 -9.95 -60.58
C GLN A 426 1.88 -8.99 -61.42
N THR A 427 3.17 -9.22 -61.45
CA THR A 427 4.02 -8.70 -62.49
C THR A 427 3.42 -9.15 -63.81
N PRO A 428 3.04 -8.24 -64.73
CA PRO A 428 2.64 -8.66 -66.06
C PRO A 428 3.84 -9.34 -66.66
N CYS A 429 3.73 -10.63 -67.03
CA CYS A 429 4.61 -11.26 -67.96
C CYS A 429 4.47 -10.53 -69.30
N CYS A 430 5.52 -9.81 -69.73
CA CYS A 430 5.74 -9.53 -71.11
C CYS A 430 6.45 -10.70 -71.76
#